data_987f81b53a37dc787078bc3c18561e74
#
_entry.id   987f81b53a37dc787078bc3c18561e74
#
_cell.length_a   1.000
_cell.length_b   1.000
_cell.length_c   1.000
_cell.angle_alpha   90.00
_cell.angle_beta   90.00
_cell.angle_gamma   90.00
#
_symmetry.space_group_name_H-M   'P 1'
#
loop_
_entity.id
_entity.type
_entity.pdbx_description
1 polymer ?
#
loop_
_entity_poly.entity_id
_entity_poly.type
_entity_poly.pdbx_seq_one_letter_code
_entity_poly.pdbx_strand_id
1 'polypeptide(L)'
;VGKTIVMVTHDVDEAVLLGDRILVLEPGAHVAQYATPEEVLARPATEFVADFVGSGAGLKRLGLRSVDSLPLRPIAQHPTGTLPGGPVLDAATPISEALAVLVTAPAEEIAVVRDGTVIGLLDYPTLRAHARAGDEQARP
;
A
#
# COMPACT_ATOMS: atom_id res chain seq x y z
N VAL A 1 -14.92 -23.83 -4.68
CA VAL A 1 -15.26 -24.13 -3.27
C VAL A 1 -14.38 -23.25 -2.41
N GLY A 2 -14.97 -22.20 -1.79
CA GLY A 2 -14.29 -21.36 -0.82
C GLY A 2 -13.93 -22.17 0.44
N LYS A 3 -12.66 -22.08 0.88
CA LYS A 3 -12.21 -22.67 2.14
C LYS A 3 -11.88 -21.54 3.11
N THR A 4 -12.33 -21.66 4.36
CA THR A 4 -11.85 -20.80 5.44
C THR A 4 -10.56 -21.39 5.99
N ILE A 5 -9.51 -20.58 6.06
CA ILE A 5 -8.21 -20.94 6.64
C ILE A 5 -8.00 -20.06 7.86
N VAL A 6 -7.62 -20.66 8.97
CA VAL A 6 -7.17 -19.93 10.17
C VAL A 6 -5.68 -20.17 10.32
N MET A 7 -4.92 -19.07 10.30
CA MET A 7 -3.47 -19.06 10.51
C MET A 7 -3.17 -18.37 11.83
N VAL A 8 -2.23 -18.92 12.59
CA VAL A 8 -1.73 -18.30 13.83
C VAL A 8 -0.25 -17.96 13.59
N THR A 9 0.08 -16.70 13.75
CA THR A 9 1.44 -16.20 13.60
C THR A 9 1.72 -15.12 14.65
N HIS A 10 2.97 -14.89 14.95
CA HIS A 10 3.44 -13.73 15.70
C HIS A 10 4.00 -12.62 14.77
N ASP A 11 4.01 -12.86 13.48
CA ASP A 11 4.49 -11.93 12.47
C ASP A 11 3.33 -11.11 11.90
N VAL A 12 3.37 -9.79 12.15
CA VAL A 12 2.37 -8.83 11.66
C VAL A 12 2.38 -8.74 10.14
N ASP A 13 3.55 -8.85 9.51
CA ASP A 13 3.67 -8.71 8.06
C ASP A 13 3.04 -9.90 7.34
N GLU A 14 3.21 -11.12 7.89
CA GLU A 14 2.52 -12.30 7.39
C GLU A 14 1.00 -12.16 7.56
N ALA A 15 0.53 -11.70 8.73
CA ALA A 15 -0.89 -11.52 8.98
C ALA A 15 -1.51 -10.49 8.02
N VAL A 16 -0.82 -9.37 7.78
CA VAL A 16 -1.26 -8.30 6.87
C VAL A 16 -1.27 -8.76 5.42
N LEU A 17 -0.28 -9.57 5.01
CA LEU A 17 -0.13 -10.02 3.62
C LEU A 17 -1.14 -11.12 3.26
N LEU A 18 -1.42 -12.04 4.19
CA LEU A 18 -2.16 -13.26 3.89
C LEU A 18 -3.60 -13.26 4.41
N GLY A 19 -3.91 -12.40 5.38
CA GLY A 19 -5.20 -12.41 6.06
C GLY A 19 -6.24 -11.49 5.39
N ASP A 20 -7.44 -12.00 5.14
CA ASP A 20 -8.60 -11.15 4.84
C ASP A 20 -9.06 -10.41 6.10
N ARG A 21 -8.88 -11.04 7.27
CA ARG A 21 -9.17 -10.46 8.58
C ARG A 21 -8.10 -10.87 9.59
N ILE A 22 -7.79 -9.95 10.49
CA ILE A 22 -6.80 -10.14 11.55
C ILE A 22 -7.50 -10.10 12.91
N LEU A 23 -7.24 -11.11 13.73
CA LEU A 23 -7.59 -11.13 15.13
C LEU A 23 -6.33 -10.94 15.96
N VAL A 24 -6.21 -9.79 16.61
CA VAL A 24 -5.10 -9.50 17.52
C VAL A 24 -5.49 -9.91 18.94
N LEU A 25 -4.64 -10.74 19.55
CA LEU A 25 -4.84 -11.24 20.93
C LEU A 25 -3.77 -10.64 21.84
N GLU A 26 -4.22 -10.10 22.96
CA GLU A 26 -3.38 -9.72 24.10
C GLU A 26 -3.07 -10.92 25.01
N PRO A 27 -2.09 -10.80 25.92
CA PRO A 27 -1.83 -11.82 26.93
C PRO A 27 -3.11 -12.22 27.69
N GLY A 28 -3.31 -13.51 27.90
CA GLY A 28 -4.54 -14.04 28.47
C GLY A 28 -5.65 -14.29 27.46
N ALA A 29 -5.34 -14.29 26.16
CA ALA A 29 -6.28 -14.52 25.06
C ALA A 29 -7.44 -13.50 24.99
N HIS A 30 -7.24 -12.29 25.48
CA HIS A 30 -8.19 -11.21 25.30
C HIS A 30 -8.12 -10.67 23.88
N VAL A 31 -9.28 -10.48 23.24
CA VAL A 31 -9.37 -9.92 21.90
C VAL A 31 -9.11 -8.41 21.97
N ALA A 32 -7.96 -7.97 21.46
CA ALA A 32 -7.60 -6.56 21.36
C ALA A 32 -8.28 -5.89 20.16
N GLN A 33 -8.28 -6.57 19.01
CA GLN A 33 -8.91 -6.07 17.79
C GLN A 33 -9.26 -7.23 16.84
N TYR A 34 -10.39 -7.10 16.12
CA TYR A 34 -10.75 -7.97 15.01
C TYR A 34 -11.21 -7.12 13.84
N ALA A 35 -10.39 -7.01 12.80
CA ALA A 35 -10.61 -6.09 11.68
C ALA A 35 -9.90 -6.55 10.40
N THR A 36 -10.08 -5.81 9.29
CA THR A 36 -9.27 -5.99 8.09
C THR A 36 -7.83 -5.53 8.32
N PRO A 37 -6.84 -6.01 7.55
CA PRO A 37 -5.46 -5.51 7.62
C PRO A 37 -5.37 -3.99 7.54
N GLU A 38 -6.11 -3.37 6.62
CA GLU A 38 -6.12 -1.92 6.46
C GLU A 38 -6.62 -1.21 7.72
N GLU A 39 -7.69 -1.70 8.34
CA GLU A 39 -8.24 -1.14 9.58
C GLU A 39 -7.30 -1.29 10.77
N VAL A 40 -6.65 -2.45 10.92
CA VAL A 40 -5.66 -2.68 11.98
C VAL A 40 -4.48 -1.71 11.85
N LEU A 41 -3.98 -1.51 10.62
CA LEU A 41 -2.87 -0.62 10.35
C LEU A 41 -3.23 0.87 10.45
N ALA A 42 -4.48 1.23 10.08
CA ALA A 42 -4.92 2.63 10.03
C ALA A 42 -5.45 3.13 11.38
N ARG A 43 -6.12 2.26 12.12
CA ARG A 43 -6.84 2.58 13.36
C ARG A 43 -6.66 1.48 14.39
N PRO A 44 -5.47 1.35 14.99
CA PRO A 44 -5.25 0.41 16.07
C PRO A 44 -6.20 0.74 17.23
N ALA A 45 -6.91 -0.29 17.75
CA ALA A 45 -7.93 -0.11 18.77
C ALA A 45 -7.35 0.18 20.16
N THR A 46 -6.11 -0.24 20.41
CA THR A 46 -5.41 -0.07 21.67
C THR A 46 -3.95 0.31 21.44
N GLU A 47 -3.28 0.86 22.45
CA GLU A 47 -1.84 1.12 22.43
C GLU A 47 -1.05 -0.18 22.19
N PHE A 48 -1.50 -1.29 22.76
CA PHE A 48 -0.91 -2.60 22.50
C PHE A 48 -0.92 -2.96 21.01
N VAL A 49 -2.04 -2.75 20.31
CA VAL A 49 -2.14 -3.01 18.86
C VAL A 49 -1.24 -2.04 18.09
N ALA A 50 -1.19 -0.76 18.48
CA ALA A 50 -0.34 0.24 17.85
C ALA A 50 1.16 -0.13 17.96
N ASP A 51 1.59 -0.56 19.13
CA ASP A 51 2.97 -1.00 19.37
C ASP A 51 3.27 -2.31 18.61
N PHE A 52 2.32 -3.24 18.60
CA PHE A 52 2.46 -4.52 17.90
C PHE A 52 2.61 -4.33 16.38
N VAL A 53 1.87 -3.42 15.78
CA VAL A 53 1.95 -3.06 14.36
C VAL A 53 3.24 -2.30 14.05
N GLY A 54 3.69 -1.46 14.98
CA GLY A 54 4.94 -0.72 14.92
C GLY A 54 4.91 0.52 14.00
N SER A 55 6.03 1.24 13.98
CA SER A 55 6.18 2.53 13.28
C SER A 55 6.09 2.44 11.74
N GLY A 56 6.14 1.24 11.17
CA GLY A 56 6.04 0.98 9.72
C GLY A 56 4.62 0.89 9.18
N ALA A 57 3.58 1.09 10.01
CA ALA A 57 2.18 0.90 9.63
C ALA A 57 1.78 1.66 8.35
N GLY A 58 2.21 2.90 8.19
CA GLY A 58 1.92 3.71 7.00
C GLY A 58 2.51 3.10 5.72
N LEU A 59 3.74 2.60 5.78
CA LEU A 59 4.39 1.95 4.63
C LEU A 59 3.75 0.59 4.32
N LYS A 60 3.39 -0.19 5.34
CA LYS A 60 2.66 -1.46 5.18
C LYS A 60 1.30 -1.23 4.50
N ARG A 61 0.57 -0.18 4.89
CA ARG A 61 -0.70 0.21 4.23
C ARG A 61 -0.52 0.53 2.74
N LEU A 62 0.57 1.18 2.36
CA LEU A 62 0.87 1.42 0.94
C LEU A 62 1.10 0.10 0.18
N GLY A 63 1.56 -0.95 0.85
CA GLY A 63 1.70 -2.28 0.27
C GLY A 63 0.38 -3.01 -0.01
N LEU A 64 -0.72 -2.63 0.66
CA LEU A 64 -2.06 -3.21 0.45
C LEU A 64 -2.80 -2.63 -0.77
N ARG A 65 -2.27 -1.58 -1.39
CA ARG A 65 -2.90 -0.90 -2.53
C ARG A 65 -1.98 -0.93 -3.73
N SER A 66 -2.55 -1.02 -4.90
CA SER A 66 -1.82 -1.04 -6.17
C SER A 66 -1.77 0.35 -6.84
N VAL A 67 -0.82 0.50 -7.73
CA VAL A 67 -0.55 1.75 -8.46
C VAL A 67 -1.76 2.24 -9.26
N ASP A 68 -2.59 1.34 -9.77
CA ASP A 68 -3.81 1.69 -10.53
C ASP A 68 -4.89 2.38 -9.69
N SER A 69 -4.78 2.33 -8.36
CA SER A 69 -5.65 3.10 -7.46
C SER A 69 -5.25 4.58 -7.35
N LEU A 70 -4.11 4.97 -7.90
CA LEU A 70 -3.60 6.34 -7.88
C LEU A 70 -4.14 7.16 -9.06
N PRO A 71 -4.31 8.48 -8.91
CA PRO A 71 -4.65 9.38 -10.01
C PRO A 71 -3.45 9.58 -10.93
N LEU A 72 -3.21 8.63 -11.85
CA LEU A 72 -2.10 8.69 -12.79
C LEU A 72 -2.24 9.89 -13.73
N ARG A 73 -1.12 10.52 -14.06
CA ARG A 73 -1.09 11.63 -14.99
C ARG A 73 -1.16 11.12 -16.44
N PRO A 74 -1.99 11.70 -17.33
CA PRO A 74 -2.04 11.33 -18.73
C PRO A 74 -0.72 11.57 -19.44
N ILE A 75 -0.31 10.68 -20.34
CA ILE A 75 0.93 10.82 -21.15
C ILE A 75 0.95 12.13 -21.94
N ALA A 76 -0.21 12.58 -22.44
CA ALA A 76 -0.33 13.84 -23.19
C ALA A 76 0.11 15.07 -22.38
N GLN A 77 0.24 14.96 -21.05
CA GLN A 77 0.74 16.01 -20.17
C GLN A 77 2.24 15.93 -19.91
N HIS A 78 2.92 14.89 -20.44
CA HIS A 78 4.38 14.83 -20.39
C HIS A 78 4.98 15.88 -21.35
N PRO A 79 6.02 16.62 -20.94
CA PRO A 79 6.56 17.75 -21.73
C PRO A 79 6.97 17.39 -23.16
N THR A 80 7.42 16.17 -23.40
CA THR A 80 7.82 15.68 -24.73
C THR A 80 6.71 14.92 -25.45
N GLY A 81 5.58 14.63 -24.80
CA GLY A 81 4.52 13.76 -25.33
C GLY A 81 4.95 12.31 -25.58
N THR A 82 6.15 11.93 -25.13
CA THR A 82 6.73 10.60 -25.27
C THR A 82 6.85 9.93 -23.90
N LEU A 83 6.99 8.61 -23.88
CA LEU A 83 7.24 7.88 -22.64
C LEU A 83 8.58 8.29 -22.03
N PRO A 84 8.65 8.50 -20.71
CA PRO A 84 9.91 8.68 -20.02
C PRO A 84 10.80 7.45 -20.22
N GLY A 85 12.09 7.67 -20.47
CA GLY A 85 13.07 6.59 -20.45
C GLY A 85 13.29 6.12 -19.01
N GLY A 86 13.19 4.81 -18.78
CA GLY A 86 13.42 4.26 -17.45
C GLY A 86 12.58 3.02 -17.18
N PRO A 87 12.47 2.60 -15.88
CA PRO A 87 11.66 1.47 -15.49
C PRO A 87 10.18 1.72 -15.82
N VAL A 88 9.45 0.64 -16.02
CA VAL A 88 8.00 0.63 -16.24
C VAL A 88 7.37 -0.16 -15.09
N LEU A 89 6.28 0.34 -14.53
CA LEU A 89 5.54 -0.34 -13.47
C LEU A 89 4.28 -1.00 -14.03
N ASP A 90 3.97 -2.20 -13.57
CA ASP A 90 2.66 -2.78 -13.79
C ASP A 90 1.61 -2.08 -12.92
N ALA A 91 0.40 -1.94 -13.43
CA ALA A 91 -0.73 -1.33 -12.73
C ALA A 91 -1.05 -2.02 -11.39
N ALA A 92 -0.82 -3.33 -11.30
CA ALA A 92 -1.01 -4.13 -10.09
C ALA A 92 0.15 -4.03 -9.08
N THR A 93 1.24 -3.32 -9.42
CA THR A 93 2.39 -3.16 -8.50
C THR A 93 1.94 -2.49 -7.19
N PRO A 94 2.33 -3.01 -6.02
CA PRO A 94 2.07 -2.36 -4.74
C PRO A 94 2.66 -0.95 -4.68
N ILE A 95 1.94 0.00 -4.06
CA ILE A 95 2.40 1.39 -3.97
C ILE A 95 3.72 1.49 -3.19
N SER A 96 3.96 0.63 -2.19
CA SER A 96 5.23 0.58 -1.45
C SER A 96 6.42 0.22 -2.35
N GLU A 97 6.24 -0.69 -3.31
CA GLU A 97 7.26 -1.06 -4.30
C GLU A 97 7.45 0.06 -5.32
N ALA A 98 6.37 0.66 -5.80
CA ALA A 98 6.44 1.81 -6.70
C ALA A 98 7.20 2.99 -6.08
N LEU A 99 7.05 3.22 -4.77
CA LEU A 99 7.83 4.21 -4.02
C LEU A 99 9.33 3.89 -4.06
N ALA A 100 9.71 2.65 -3.84
CA ALA A 100 11.12 2.24 -3.89
C ALA A 100 11.72 2.46 -5.29
N VAL A 101 10.96 2.16 -6.35
CA VAL A 101 11.38 2.41 -7.73
C VAL A 101 11.53 3.90 -7.99
N LEU A 102 10.56 4.75 -7.59
CA LEU A 102 10.62 6.20 -7.79
C LEU A 102 11.81 6.86 -7.07
N VAL A 103 12.16 6.37 -5.88
CA VAL A 103 13.31 6.90 -5.10
C VAL A 103 14.65 6.54 -5.76
N THR A 104 14.74 5.40 -6.43
CA THR A 104 16.00 4.89 -7.00
C THR A 104 16.13 5.13 -8.50
N ALA A 105 15.03 5.40 -9.20
CA ALA A 105 15.04 5.63 -10.64
C ALA A 105 15.70 6.98 -10.98
N PRO A 106 16.42 7.06 -12.11
CA PRO A 106 16.99 8.30 -12.60
C PRO A 106 15.94 9.25 -13.23
N ALA A 107 14.70 8.78 -13.38
CA ALA A 107 13.60 9.52 -13.98
C ALA A 107 12.66 10.09 -12.91
N GLU A 108 12.15 11.30 -13.11
CA GLU A 108 11.18 11.94 -12.21
C GLU A 108 9.77 11.33 -12.33
N GLU A 109 9.51 10.64 -13.43
CA GLU A 109 8.23 10.01 -13.76
C GLU A 109 8.46 8.62 -14.31
N ILE A 110 7.54 7.70 -13.97
CA ILE A 110 7.58 6.30 -14.41
C ILE A 110 6.30 5.99 -15.16
N ALA A 111 6.41 5.31 -16.30
CA ALA A 111 5.27 4.82 -17.04
C ALA A 111 4.62 3.65 -16.31
N VAL A 112 3.28 3.68 -16.22
CA VAL A 112 2.47 2.61 -15.67
C VAL A 112 1.74 1.90 -16.80
N VAL A 113 1.81 0.56 -16.83
CA VAL A 113 1.21 -0.27 -17.87
C VAL A 113 0.18 -1.22 -17.26
N ARG A 114 -0.85 -1.53 -18.05
CA ARG A 114 -1.82 -2.60 -17.82
C ARG A 114 -1.99 -3.38 -19.11
N ASP A 115 -1.81 -4.69 -19.07
CA ASP A 115 -1.90 -5.56 -20.25
C ASP A 115 -1.05 -5.06 -21.44
N GLY A 116 0.17 -4.60 -21.18
CA GLY A 116 1.09 -4.06 -22.18
C GLY A 116 0.73 -2.67 -22.71
N THR A 117 -0.35 -2.04 -22.23
CA THR A 117 -0.76 -0.70 -22.64
C THR A 117 -0.42 0.31 -21.54
N VAL A 118 0.20 1.43 -21.90
CA VAL A 118 0.47 2.52 -20.95
C VAL A 118 -0.81 3.22 -20.58
N ILE A 119 -1.15 3.21 -19.29
CA ILE A 119 -2.36 3.83 -18.73
C ILE A 119 -2.10 5.21 -18.12
N GLY A 120 -0.84 5.58 -17.88
CA GLY A 120 -0.48 6.88 -17.35
C GLY A 120 0.94 6.94 -16.83
N LEU A 121 1.26 8.05 -16.18
CA LEU A 121 2.56 8.33 -15.58
C LEU A 121 2.37 8.50 -14.06
N LEU A 122 3.31 7.96 -13.31
CA LEU A 122 3.40 8.11 -11.86
C LEU A 122 4.63 8.94 -11.51
N ASP A 123 4.44 9.97 -10.68
CA ASP A 123 5.50 10.78 -10.09
C ASP A 123 5.46 10.73 -8.56
N TYR A 124 6.55 11.17 -7.94
CA TYR A 124 6.65 11.22 -6.47
C TYR A 124 5.62 12.17 -5.82
N PRO A 125 5.32 13.37 -6.36
CA PRO A 125 4.28 14.24 -5.83
C PRO A 125 2.91 13.58 -5.75
N THR A 126 2.49 12.87 -6.79
CA THR A 126 1.20 12.13 -6.84
C THR A 126 1.14 11.04 -5.76
N LEU A 127 2.21 10.24 -5.65
CA LEU A 127 2.29 9.19 -4.64
C LEU A 127 2.26 9.78 -3.23
N ARG A 128 3.05 10.84 -2.97
CA ARG A 128 3.11 11.51 -1.67
C ARG A 128 1.77 12.14 -1.26
N ALA A 129 1.07 12.78 -2.20
CA ALA A 129 -0.25 13.37 -1.93
C ALA A 129 -1.24 12.28 -1.50
N HIS A 130 -1.22 11.14 -2.19
CA HIS A 130 -2.10 10.02 -1.88
C HIS A 130 -1.78 9.34 -0.54
N ALA A 131 -0.51 9.19 -0.20
CA ALA A 131 -0.08 8.65 1.09
C ALA A 131 -0.60 9.52 2.25
N ARG A 132 -0.55 10.86 2.12
CA ARG A 132 -1.07 11.80 3.13
C ARG A 132 -2.59 11.76 3.26
N ALA A 133 -3.33 11.70 2.15
CA ALA A 133 -4.79 11.63 2.18
C ALA A 133 -5.29 10.38 2.91
N GLY A 134 -4.57 9.25 2.80
CA GLY A 134 -4.84 8.04 3.55
C GLY A 134 -4.65 8.21 5.07
N ASP A 135 -3.67 9.01 5.49
CA ASP A 135 -3.41 9.27 6.92
C ASP A 135 -4.43 10.25 7.53
N GLU A 136 -4.94 11.22 6.76
CA GLU A 136 -5.99 12.14 7.22
C GLU A 136 -7.34 11.43 7.45
N GLN A 137 -7.69 10.46 6.62
CA GLN A 137 -8.90 9.65 6.80
C GLN A 137 -8.79 8.64 7.95
N ALA A 138 -7.59 8.36 8.44
CA ALA A 138 -7.32 7.45 9.55
C ALA A 138 -7.30 8.15 10.93
N ARG A 139 -7.31 9.48 10.97
CA ARG A 139 -7.41 10.23 12.24
C ARG A 139 -8.85 10.23 12.74
N PRO A 140 -9.07 9.99 14.04
CA PRO A 140 -10.38 10.01 14.68
C PRO A 140 -11.02 11.38 14.65
#